data_e720581e2b8bc9338dc795162b3d9498
#
_entry.id   e720581e2b8bc9338dc795162b3d9498
#
_cell.length_a   1.000
_cell.length_b   1.000
_cell.length_c   1.000
_cell.angle_alpha   90.00
_cell.angle_beta   90.00
_cell.angle_gamma   90.00
#
_symmetry.space_group_name_H-M   'P 1'
#
loop_
_entity.id
_entity.type
_entity.pdbx_description
1 polymer ?
#
loop_
_entity_poly.entity_id
_entity_poly.type
_entity_poly.pdbx_seq_one_letter_code
_entity_poly.pdbx_strand_id
1 'polypeptide(L)'
;MPERLLQHIATFHPLSAGARAAIAPAFEEVHLEKGASLVRPGQICRHLYFLESGALRGYYLADGKEVTHWFALAEEFVTSFHSFSTGTASVEHVQLLEDAVLWSISKERLAGLLDQHHELERALRIAYERYYIRLEERFLNAQFRSAADRYRDVLEGQPELLQRVPLGHLASWLGISAETLSRIRSRLSDV
;
A
#
# COMPACT_ATOMS: atom_id res chain seq x y z
N MET A 1 -19.43 -7.66 -7.43
CA MET A 1 -18.37 -8.69 -7.61
C MET A 1 -17.03 -7.97 -7.76
N PRO A 2 -15.95 -8.42 -7.15
CA PRO A 2 -14.64 -7.74 -7.16
C PRO A 2 -13.91 -7.93 -8.51
N GLU A 3 -14.45 -7.42 -9.60
CA GLU A 3 -13.88 -7.64 -10.94
C GLU A 3 -12.50 -7.03 -11.08
N ARG A 4 -12.29 -5.80 -10.57
CA ARG A 4 -10.97 -5.14 -10.55
C ARG A 4 -9.93 -5.94 -9.75
N LEU A 5 -10.32 -6.49 -8.59
CA LEU A 5 -9.48 -7.37 -7.81
C LEU A 5 -9.02 -8.59 -8.62
N LEU A 6 -9.97 -9.27 -9.30
CA LEU A 6 -9.66 -10.45 -10.12
C LEU A 6 -8.77 -10.11 -11.31
N GLN A 7 -9.01 -8.97 -11.96
CA GLN A 7 -8.16 -8.45 -13.04
C GLN A 7 -6.76 -8.12 -12.51
N HIS A 8 -6.66 -7.47 -11.36
CA HIS A 8 -5.38 -7.12 -10.76
C HIS A 8 -4.56 -8.38 -10.40
N ILE A 9 -5.18 -9.39 -9.76
CA ILE A 9 -4.50 -10.67 -9.48
C ILE A 9 -4.02 -11.31 -10.78
N ALA A 10 -4.82 -11.27 -11.84
CA ALA A 10 -4.46 -11.84 -13.14
C ALA A 10 -3.27 -11.13 -13.82
N THR A 11 -2.90 -9.90 -13.40
CA THR A 11 -1.67 -9.23 -13.89
C THR A 11 -0.39 -9.87 -13.36
N PHE A 12 -0.48 -10.61 -12.25
CA PHE A 12 0.64 -11.38 -11.70
C PHE A 12 0.73 -12.76 -12.34
N HIS A 13 -0.41 -13.46 -12.43
CA HIS A 13 -0.49 -14.78 -13.07
C HIS A 13 -1.94 -15.05 -13.56
N PRO A 14 -2.13 -15.65 -14.75
CA PRO A 14 -3.45 -16.02 -15.23
C PRO A 14 -4.18 -16.93 -14.24
N LEU A 15 -5.48 -16.71 -14.08
CA LEU A 15 -6.35 -17.50 -13.19
C LEU A 15 -7.32 -18.34 -14.00
N SER A 16 -7.48 -19.60 -13.61
CA SER A 16 -8.53 -20.49 -14.15
C SER A 16 -9.94 -20.01 -13.74
N ALA A 17 -10.95 -20.49 -14.42
CA ALA A 17 -12.34 -20.23 -14.05
C ALA A 17 -12.67 -20.70 -12.63
N GLY A 18 -12.08 -21.84 -12.21
CA GLY A 18 -12.23 -22.39 -10.86
C GLY A 18 -11.65 -21.48 -9.78
N ALA A 19 -10.43 -20.98 -9.98
CA ALA A 19 -9.80 -20.03 -9.06
C ALA A 19 -10.58 -18.71 -8.99
N ARG A 20 -11.00 -18.15 -10.10
CA ARG A 20 -11.85 -16.93 -10.12
C ARG A 20 -13.14 -17.12 -9.33
N ALA A 21 -13.82 -18.25 -9.52
CA ALA A 21 -15.06 -18.57 -8.81
C ALA A 21 -14.84 -18.75 -7.31
N ALA A 22 -13.66 -19.24 -6.87
CA ALA A 22 -13.31 -19.42 -5.47
C ALA A 22 -12.89 -18.11 -4.79
N ILE A 23 -12.15 -17.23 -5.50
CA ILE A 23 -11.64 -15.95 -4.96
C ILE A 23 -12.78 -14.98 -4.70
N ALA A 24 -13.71 -14.81 -5.65
CA ALA A 24 -14.75 -13.78 -5.59
C ALA A 24 -15.58 -13.79 -4.29
N PRO A 25 -16.10 -14.94 -3.79
CA PRO A 25 -16.86 -14.99 -2.55
C PRO A 25 -15.98 -15.00 -1.28
N ALA A 26 -14.66 -15.12 -1.43
CA ALA A 26 -13.74 -15.14 -0.28
C ALA A 26 -13.41 -13.75 0.24
N PHE A 27 -13.61 -12.73 -0.58
CA PHE A 27 -13.42 -11.34 -0.20
C PHE A 27 -14.73 -10.68 0.20
N GLU A 28 -14.67 -9.82 1.19
CA GLU A 28 -15.78 -9.04 1.72
C GLU A 28 -15.55 -7.57 1.41
N GLU A 29 -16.60 -6.88 0.91
CA GLU A 29 -16.54 -5.46 0.63
C GLU A 29 -16.62 -4.65 1.93
N VAL A 30 -15.72 -3.67 2.07
CA VAL A 30 -15.60 -2.80 3.25
C VAL A 30 -15.57 -1.35 2.80
N HIS A 31 -16.44 -0.52 3.36
CA HIS A 31 -16.47 0.92 3.13
C HIS A 31 -16.00 1.63 4.40
N LEU A 32 -15.00 2.49 4.26
CA LEU A 32 -14.44 3.23 5.39
C LEU A 32 -14.27 4.70 5.02
N GLU A 33 -14.51 5.56 6.01
CA GLU A 33 -14.37 7.00 5.85
C GLU A 33 -12.91 7.45 6.01
N LYS A 34 -12.60 8.59 5.43
CA LYS A 34 -11.32 9.29 5.62
C LYS A 34 -10.96 9.40 7.11
N GLY A 35 -9.70 9.13 7.42
CA GLY A 35 -9.16 9.16 8.78
C GLY A 35 -9.35 7.87 9.56
N ALA A 36 -10.19 6.93 9.09
CA ALA A 36 -10.29 5.62 9.70
C ALA A 36 -8.96 4.86 9.66
N SER A 37 -8.74 3.97 10.62
CA SER A 37 -7.55 3.14 10.71
C SER A 37 -7.90 1.70 10.41
N LEU A 38 -7.22 1.08 9.44
CA LEU A 38 -7.28 -0.36 9.20
C LEU A 38 -6.49 -1.15 10.26
N VAL A 39 -5.35 -0.59 10.69
CA VAL A 39 -4.49 -1.20 11.70
C VAL A 39 -3.92 -0.11 12.59
N ARG A 40 -3.81 -0.42 13.89
CA ARG A 40 -3.16 0.44 14.90
C ARG A 40 -2.07 -0.32 15.63
N PRO A 41 -1.05 0.36 16.15
CA PRO A 41 -0.05 -0.26 17.01
C PRO A 41 -0.69 -1.05 18.14
N GLY A 42 -0.12 -2.21 18.44
CA GLY A 42 -0.64 -3.16 19.44
C GLY A 42 -1.71 -4.13 18.90
N GLN A 43 -2.30 -3.87 17.75
CA GLN A 43 -3.26 -4.79 17.11
C GLN A 43 -2.53 -5.81 16.21
N ILE A 44 -3.04 -7.05 16.17
CA ILE A 44 -2.59 -8.05 15.20
C ILE A 44 -3.38 -7.86 13.91
N CYS A 45 -2.68 -7.57 12.81
CA CYS A 45 -3.29 -7.48 11.49
C CYS A 45 -3.60 -8.88 10.96
N ARG A 46 -4.89 -9.18 10.79
CA ARG A 46 -5.38 -10.50 10.35
C ARG A 46 -5.94 -10.51 8.94
N HIS A 47 -5.92 -9.37 8.26
CA HIS A 47 -6.54 -9.21 6.95
C HIS A 47 -5.56 -8.63 5.94
N LEU A 48 -5.69 -9.13 4.71
CA LEU A 48 -5.17 -8.49 3.50
C LEU A 48 -6.34 -7.76 2.83
N TYR A 49 -6.07 -6.55 2.37
CA TYR A 49 -7.06 -5.72 1.69
C TYR A 49 -6.61 -5.41 0.27
N PHE A 50 -7.55 -5.39 -0.66
CA PHE A 50 -7.38 -4.78 -1.97
C PHE A 50 -8.10 -3.44 -1.98
N LEU A 51 -7.40 -2.37 -2.31
CA LEU A 51 -7.95 -1.02 -2.37
C LEU A 51 -8.60 -0.79 -3.72
N GLU A 52 -9.93 -0.85 -3.77
CA GLU A 52 -10.71 -0.59 -4.99
C GLU A 52 -10.73 0.90 -5.34
N SER A 53 -10.90 1.77 -4.33
CA SER A 53 -10.87 3.22 -4.46
C SER A 53 -10.42 3.87 -3.15
N GLY A 54 -9.86 5.09 -3.24
CA GLY A 54 -9.35 5.84 -2.10
C GLY A 54 -7.83 5.88 -2.06
N ALA A 55 -7.28 6.38 -0.95
CA ALA A 55 -5.85 6.46 -0.67
C ALA A 55 -5.56 6.14 0.79
N LEU A 56 -4.45 5.46 1.05
CA LEU A 56 -3.98 5.09 2.38
C LEU A 56 -2.53 5.48 2.57
N ARG A 57 -2.12 5.54 3.84
CA ARG A 57 -0.72 5.60 4.25
C ARG A 57 -0.41 4.60 5.36
N GLY A 58 0.82 4.11 5.39
CA GLY A 58 1.43 3.48 6.54
C GLY A 58 2.41 4.43 7.21
N TYR A 59 2.35 4.57 8.54
CA TYR A 59 3.27 5.41 9.28
C TYR A 59 3.60 4.85 10.66
N TYR A 60 4.75 5.26 11.17
CA TYR A 60 5.19 5.00 12.55
C TYR A 60 5.22 6.29 13.34
N LEU A 61 5.17 6.16 14.67
CA LEU A 61 5.48 7.25 15.58
C LEU A 61 6.94 7.12 16.04
N ALA A 62 7.76 8.13 15.71
CA ALA A 62 9.13 8.24 16.17
C ALA A 62 9.30 9.57 16.91
N ASP A 63 9.64 9.53 18.19
CA ASP A 63 9.78 10.72 19.05
C ASP A 63 8.57 11.67 18.99
N GLY A 64 7.35 11.09 18.98
CA GLY A 64 6.10 11.81 18.92
C GLY A 64 5.74 12.39 17.53
N LYS A 65 6.53 12.11 16.50
CA LYS A 65 6.29 12.55 15.12
C LYS A 65 5.82 11.40 14.26
N GLU A 66 4.89 11.67 13.35
CA GLU A 66 4.46 10.72 12.35
C GLU A 66 5.50 10.60 11.23
N VAL A 67 6.02 9.40 11.02
CA VAL A 67 6.95 9.09 9.93
C VAL A 67 6.24 8.18 8.94
N THR A 68 5.79 8.76 7.83
CA THR A 68 5.15 8.00 6.75
C THR A 68 6.20 7.20 6.01
N HIS A 69 5.94 5.90 5.83
CA HIS A 69 6.88 5.04 5.14
C HIS A 69 6.32 4.43 3.85
N TRP A 70 5.00 4.44 3.63
CA TRP A 70 4.39 4.09 2.34
C TRP A 70 3.04 4.77 2.15
N PHE A 71 2.64 4.86 0.88
CA PHE A 71 1.29 5.19 0.44
C PHE A 71 0.77 4.07 -0.45
N ALA A 72 -0.55 3.92 -0.50
CA ALA A 72 -1.24 3.12 -1.48
C ALA A 72 -2.37 3.92 -2.11
N LEU A 73 -2.51 3.79 -3.41
CA LEU A 73 -3.62 4.28 -4.21
C LEU A 73 -4.47 3.11 -4.70
N ALA A 74 -5.56 3.42 -5.42
CA ALA A 74 -6.44 2.38 -5.96
C ALA A 74 -5.67 1.29 -6.73
N GLU A 75 -6.21 0.09 -6.70
CA GLU A 75 -5.67 -1.12 -7.33
C GLU A 75 -4.37 -1.64 -6.69
N GLU A 76 -4.16 -1.37 -5.40
CA GLU A 76 -3.05 -1.95 -4.65
C GLU A 76 -3.53 -2.87 -3.51
N PHE A 77 -2.72 -3.91 -3.20
CA PHE A 77 -2.89 -4.68 -1.98
C PHE A 77 -2.26 -3.96 -0.79
N VAL A 78 -2.98 -3.91 0.33
CA VAL A 78 -2.56 -3.23 1.55
C VAL A 78 -2.75 -4.11 2.78
N THR A 79 -1.77 -4.08 3.67
CA THR A 79 -1.80 -4.75 4.98
C THR A 79 -0.67 -4.19 5.84
N SER A 80 -0.71 -4.40 7.15
CA SER A 80 0.50 -4.30 7.97
C SER A 80 1.31 -5.57 7.77
N PHE A 81 2.22 -5.54 6.79
CA PHE A 81 2.88 -6.73 6.26
C PHE A 81 3.60 -7.57 7.32
N HIS A 82 4.38 -6.92 8.19
CA HIS A 82 5.08 -7.62 9.27
C HIS A 82 4.08 -8.32 10.21
N SER A 83 3.07 -7.59 10.68
CA SER A 83 2.05 -8.13 11.59
C SER A 83 1.23 -9.24 10.93
N PHE A 84 0.78 -9.02 9.69
CA PHE A 84 0.02 -10.03 8.92
C PHE A 84 0.82 -11.32 8.72
N SER A 85 2.10 -11.21 8.36
CA SER A 85 2.95 -12.37 8.08
C SER A 85 3.33 -13.14 9.34
N THR A 86 3.78 -12.43 10.40
CA THR A 86 4.30 -13.04 11.64
C THR A 86 3.20 -13.38 12.66
N GLY A 87 2.03 -12.74 12.57
CA GLY A 87 0.98 -12.87 13.60
C GLY A 87 1.28 -12.11 14.89
N THR A 88 2.28 -11.22 14.89
CA THR A 88 2.64 -10.37 16.04
C THR A 88 1.92 -9.02 15.97
N ALA A 89 1.88 -8.30 17.11
CA ALA A 89 1.28 -6.98 17.15
C ALA A 89 1.97 -6.00 16.19
N SER A 90 1.19 -5.21 15.45
CA SER A 90 1.69 -4.15 14.60
C SER A 90 2.35 -3.04 15.41
N VAL A 91 3.39 -2.45 14.88
CA VAL A 91 4.03 -1.21 15.37
C VAL A 91 3.69 -0.01 14.48
N GLU A 92 3.02 -0.26 13.34
CA GLU A 92 2.61 0.78 12.41
C GLU A 92 1.12 1.10 12.49
N HIS A 93 0.79 2.30 12.07
CA HIS A 93 -0.57 2.71 11.74
C HIS A 93 -0.80 2.53 10.24
N VAL A 94 -1.97 2.00 9.86
CA VAL A 94 -2.48 2.02 8.49
C VAL A 94 -3.75 2.86 8.48
N GLN A 95 -3.71 4.03 7.84
CA GLN A 95 -4.75 5.05 7.92
C GLN A 95 -5.23 5.48 6.53
N LEU A 96 -6.55 5.67 6.41
CA LEU A 96 -7.18 6.19 5.21
C LEU A 96 -6.95 7.70 5.09
N LEU A 97 -6.55 8.14 3.89
CA LEU A 97 -6.41 9.56 3.53
C LEU A 97 -7.65 10.11 2.83
N GLU A 98 -8.51 9.24 2.32
CA GLU A 98 -9.77 9.51 1.64
C GLU A 98 -10.80 8.46 2.04
N ASP A 99 -12.07 8.70 1.72
CA ASP A 99 -13.09 7.66 1.75
C ASP A 99 -12.70 6.53 0.81
N ALA A 100 -12.84 5.29 1.25
CA ALA A 100 -12.30 4.15 0.53
C ALA A 100 -13.29 2.98 0.47
N VAL A 101 -13.21 2.28 -0.65
CA VAL A 101 -13.81 0.96 -0.86
C VAL A 101 -12.69 -0.06 -0.93
N LEU A 102 -12.77 -1.09 -0.09
CA LEU A 102 -11.77 -2.15 -0.01
C LEU A 102 -12.43 -3.52 -0.11
N TRP A 103 -11.67 -4.49 -0.61
CA TRP A 103 -12.02 -5.90 -0.52
C TRP A 103 -11.09 -6.56 0.51
N SER A 104 -11.67 -7.16 1.53
CA SER A 104 -10.96 -7.74 2.68
C SER A 104 -11.00 -9.25 2.65
N ILE A 105 -9.87 -9.90 2.89
CA ILE A 105 -9.78 -11.35 3.11
C ILE A 105 -9.00 -11.65 4.38
N SER A 106 -9.49 -12.58 5.21
CA SER A 106 -8.72 -13.02 6.39
C SER A 106 -7.52 -13.89 5.98
N LYS A 107 -6.49 -13.90 6.83
CA LYS A 107 -5.29 -14.71 6.62
C LYS A 107 -5.61 -16.19 6.46
N GLU A 108 -6.54 -16.69 7.28
CA GLU A 108 -6.97 -18.09 7.27
C GLU A 108 -7.69 -18.45 5.96
N ARG A 109 -8.60 -17.60 5.49
CA ARG A 109 -9.28 -17.77 4.21
C ARG A 109 -8.33 -17.72 3.03
N LEU A 110 -7.39 -16.76 3.05
CA LEU A 110 -6.34 -16.67 2.02
C LEU A 110 -5.50 -17.94 1.99
N ALA A 111 -5.03 -18.43 3.13
CA ALA A 111 -4.26 -19.67 3.21
C ALA A 111 -5.01 -20.86 2.60
N GLY A 112 -6.30 -21.04 2.93
CA GLY A 112 -7.12 -22.10 2.35
C GLY A 112 -7.28 -22.00 0.83
N LEU A 113 -7.35 -20.78 0.26
CA LEU A 113 -7.36 -20.58 -1.19
C LEU A 113 -6.01 -20.95 -1.84
N LEU A 114 -4.89 -20.59 -1.19
CA LEU A 114 -3.55 -20.88 -1.69
C LEU A 114 -3.28 -22.39 -1.72
N ASP A 115 -3.73 -23.14 -0.69
CA ASP A 115 -3.60 -24.59 -0.62
C ASP A 115 -4.38 -25.32 -1.74
N GLN A 116 -5.47 -24.73 -2.21
CA GLN A 116 -6.34 -25.32 -3.23
C GLN A 116 -6.02 -24.86 -4.67
N HIS A 117 -5.37 -23.71 -4.84
CA HIS A 117 -5.15 -23.06 -6.14
C HIS A 117 -3.69 -22.62 -6.31
N HIS A 118 -2.85 -23.50 -6.86
CA HIS A 118 -1.41 -23.22 -7.10
C HIS A 118 -1.16 -21.96 -7.97
N GLU A 119 -2.06 -21.65 -8.88
CA GLU A 119 -1.98 -20.43 -9.68
C GLU A 119 -2.11 -19.16 -8.84
N LEU A 120 -2.91 -19.22 -7.77
CA LEU A 120 -3.04 -18.10 -6.82
C LEU A 120 -1.80 -17.94 -5.95
N GLU A 121 -1.23 -19.07 -5.49
CA GLU A 121 0.06 -19.05 -4.79
C GLU A 121 1.16 -18.46 -5.66
N ARG A 122 1.19 -18.83 -6.94
CA ARG A 122 2.15 -18.27 -7.91
C ARG A 122 1.92 -16.78 -8.13
N ALA A 123 0.67 -16.32 -8.25
CA ALA A 123 0.34 -14.91 -8.35
C ALA A 123 0.82 -14.13 -7.10
N LEU A 124 0.57 -14.66 -5.90
CA LEU A 124 1.01 -14.06 -4.64
C LEU A 124 2.53 -13.97 -4.54
N ARG A 125 3.25 -15.03 -4.92
CA ARG A 125 4.72 -15.02 -4.94
C ARG A 125 5.26 -13.93 -5.87
N ILE A 126 4.71 -13.80 -7.08
CA ILE A 126 5.11 -12.75 -8.03
C ILE A 126 4.76 -11.35 -7.49
N ALA A 127 3.62 -11.20 -6.82
CA ALA A 127 3.26 -9.96 -6.15
C ALA A 127 4.29 -9.58 -5.07
N TYR A 128 4.73 -10.54 -4.25
CA TYR A 128 5.77 -10.33 -3.23
C TYR A 128 7.13 -10.00 -3.84
N GLU A 129 7.52 -10.63 -4.94
CA GLU A 129 8.75 -10.30 -5.67
C GLU A 129 8.74 -8.85 -6.16
N ARG A 130 7.63 -8.40 -6.77
CA ARG A 130 7.47 -7.01 -7.21
C ARG A 130 7.47 -6.03 -6.04
N TYR A 131 6.82 -6.39 -4.93
CA TYR A 131 6.81 -5.58 -3.72
C TYR A 131 8.22 -5.44 -3.13
N TYR A 132 8.98 -6.55 -3.07
CA TYR A 132 10.36 -6.55 -2.59
C TYR A 132 11.27 -5.66 -3.44
N ILE A 133 11.18 -5.75 -4.77
CA ILE A 133 11.94 -4.91 -5.69
C ILE A 133 11.63 -3.42 -5.44
N ARG A 134 10.35 -3.04 -5.34
CA ARG A 134 9.97 -1.65 -5.02
C ARG A 134 10.52 -1.19 -3.67
N LEU A 135 10.55 -2.06 -2.67
CA LEU A 135 11.09 -1.75 -1.35
C LEU A 135 12.60 -1.54 -1.41
N GLU A 136 13.33 -2.40 -2.14
CA GLU A 136 14.77 -2.29 -2.35
C GLU A 136 15.14 -1.01 -3.10
N GLU A 137 14.47 -0.71 -4.20
CA GLU A 137 14.65 0.54 -4.95
C GLU A 137 14.43 1.77 -4.08
N ARG A 138 13.38 1.75 -3.27
CA ARG A 138 13.09 2.83 -2.34
C ARG A 138 14.16 2.99 -1.26
N PHE A 139 14.68 1.88 -0.72
CA PHE A 139 15.77 1.89 0.24
C PHE A 139 17.04 2.49 -0.38
N LEU A 140 17.42 2.06 -1.59
CA LEU A 140 18.56 2.60 -2.32
C LEU A 140 18.38 4.09 -2.64
N ASN A 141 17.20 4.49 -3.11
CA ASN A 141 16.88 5.88 -3.39
C ASN A 141 16.95 6.76 -2.13
N ALA A 142 16.53 6.25 -0.98
CA ALA A 142 16.61 6.97 0.28
C ALA A 142 18.08 7.22 0.72
N GLN A 143 18.98 6.29 0.40
CA GLN A 143 20.39 6.38 0.78
C GLN A 143 21.24 7.19 -0.22
N PHE A 144 21.00 7.04 -1.51
CA PHE A 144 21.93 7.53 -2.54
C PHE A 144 21.41 8.72 -3.35
N ARG A 145 20.11 9.06 -3.26
CA ARG A 145 19.53 10.16 -4.05
C ARG A 145 19.16 11.36 -3.18
N SER A 146 19.30 12.55 -3.76
CA SER A 146 18.86 13.77 -3.08
C SER A 146 17.33 13.80 -2.91
N ALA A 147 16.82 14.58 -1.94
CA ALA A 147 15.38 14.76 -1.77
C ALA A 147 14.71 15.38 -3.01
N ALA A 148 15.43 16.25 -3.74
CA ALA A 148 14.93 16.84 -4.98
C ALA A 148 14.78 15.79 -6.09
N ASP A 149 15.73 14.86 -6.23
CA ASP A 149 15.64 13.78 -7.21
C ASP A 149 14.51 12.81 -6.85
N ARG A 150 14.38 12.42 -5.57
CA ARG A 150 13.26 11.58 -5.12
C ARG A 150 11.90 12.25 -5.35
N TYR A 151 11.80 13.57 -5.16
CA TYR A 151 10.57 14.30 -5.47
C TYR A 151 10.29 14.33 -6.98
N ARG A 152 11.33 14.48 -7.83
CA ARG A 152 11.19 14.41 -9.30
C ARG A 152 10.68 13.05 -9.75
N ASP A 153 11.17 11.95 -9.16
CA ASP A 153 10.66 10.60 -9.44
C ASP A 153 9.15 10.46 -9.12
N VAL A 154 8.67 11.11 -8.04
CA VAL A 154 7.24 11.14 -7.72
C VAL A 154 6.46 11.95 -8.76
N LEU A 155 6.98 13.12 -9.19
CA LEU A 155 6.36 13.93 -10.24
C LEU A 155 6.19 13.16 -11.55
N GLU A 156 7.18 12.37 -11.94
CA GLU A 156 7.21 11.63 -13.19
C GLU A 156 6.46 10.29 -13.11
N GLY A 157 6.64 9.56 -12.01
CA GLY A 157 6.13 8.20 -11.86
C GLY A 157 4.77 8.08 -11.20
N GLN A 158 4.43 9.00 -10.29
CA GLN A 158 3.20 8.97 -9.48
C GLN A 158 2.59 10.36 -9.26
N PRO A 159 2.27 11.12 -10.32
CA PRO A 159 1.77 12.50 -10.19
C PRO A 159 0.45 12.59 -9.42
N GLU A 160 -0.37 11.54 -9.47
CA GLU A 160 -1.63 11.43 -8.72
C GLU A 160 -1.41 11.51 -7.21
N LEU A 161 -0.30 10.96 -6.70
CA LEU A 161 0.06 11.02 -5.28
C LEU A 161 0.18 12.48 -4.79
N LEU A 162 0.74 13.37 -5.62
CA LEU A 162 0.92 14.77 -5.29
C LEU A 162 -0.38 15.57 -5.17
N GLN A 163 -1.44 15.10 -5.80
CA GLN A 163 -2.76 15.74 -5.77
C GLN A 163 -3.61 15.25 -4.59
N ARG A 164 -3.39 14.01 -4.14
CA ARG A 164 -4.25 13.31 -3.18
C ARG A 164 -3.67 13.27 -1.77
N VAL A 165 -2.35 13.43 -1.62
CA VAL A 165 -1.67 13.30 -0.34
C VAL A 165 -1.31 14.67 0.24
N PRO A 166 -1.61 14.95 1.53
CA PRO A 166 -1.18 16.17 2.20
C PRO A 166 0.34 16.37 2.14
N LEU A 167 0.77 17.61 1.88
CA LEU A 167 2.18 17.96 1.71
C LEU A 167 3.07 17.52 2.90
N GLY A 168 2.54 17.59 4.13
CA GLY A 168 3.27 17.16 5.33
C GLY A 168 3.56 15.65 5.34
N HIS A 169 2.62 14.82 4.88
CA HIS A 169 2.81 13.38 4.79
C HIS A 169 3.80 13.03 3.67
N LEU A 170 3.72 13.74 2.55
CA LEU A 170 4.67 13.58 1.45
C LEU A 170 6.10 13.97 1.88
N ALA A 171 6.26 15.10 2.57
CA ALA A 171 7.56 15.53 3.11
C ALA A 171 8.14 14.50 4.08
N SER A 172 7.31 13.99 5.01
CA SER A 172 7.68 12.93 5.94
C SER A 172 8.15 11.67 5.20
N TRP A 173 7.42 11.25 4.16
CA TRP A 173 7.78 10.09 3.34
C TRP A 173 9.07 10.28 2.55
N LEU A 174 9.36 11.52 2.12
CA LEU A 174 10.63 11.89 1.49
C LEU A 174 11.77 12.12 2.51
N GLY A 175 11.51 12.01 3.82
CA GLY A 175 12.50 12.20 4.88
C GLY A 175 12.99 13.64 5.02
N ILE A 176 12.14 14.63 4.71
CA ILE A 176 12.45 16.07 4.78
C ILE A 176 11.34 16.85 5.49
N SER A 177 11.61 18.11 5.85
CA SER A 177 10.57 19.00 6.38
C SER A 177 9.63 19.53 5.28
N ALA A 178 8.42 19.93 5.67
CA ALA A 178 7.45 20.53 4.74
C ALA A 178 7.98 21.82 4.09
N GLU A 179 8.78 22.63 4.82
CA GLU A 179 9.43 23.83 4.29
C GLU A 179 10.48 23.47 3.22
N THR A 180 11.25 22.40 3.45
CA THR A 180 12.23 21.93 2.46
C THR A 180 11.53 21.45 1.19
N LEU A 181 10.43 20.68 1.34
CA LEU A 181 9.64 20.23 0.20
C LEU A 181 9.03 21.43 -0.56
N SER A 182 8.51 22.42 0.14
CA SER A 182 7.98 23.64 -0.49
C SER A 182 9.04 24.37 -1.33
N ARG A 183 10.28 24.49 -0.82
CA ARG A 183 11.42 25.08 -1.57
C ARG A 183 11.81 24.27 -2.81
N ILE A 184 11.81 22.93 -2.69
CA ILE A 184 12.08 22.05 -3.84
C ILE A 184 11.02 22.26 -4.93
N ARG A 185 9.74 22.30 -4.55
CA ARG A 185 8.61 22.52 -5.47
C ARG A 185 8.75 23.83 -6.23
N SER A 186 8.99 24.97 -5.53
CA SER A 186 9.18 26.28 -6.19
C SER A 186 10.29 26.21 -7.23
N ARG A 187 11.45 25.67 -6.88
CA ARG A 187 12.59 25.58 -7.81
C ARG A 187 12.32 24.73 -9.06
N LEU A 188 11.47 23.72 -8.95
CA LEU A 188 11.13 22.84 -10.08
C LEU A 188 9.97 23.38 -10.91
N SER A 189 9.17 24.34 -10.37
CA SER A 189 8.10 25.01 -11.11
C SER A 189 8.62 26.19 -11.96
N ASP A 190 9.83 26.70 -11.65
CA ASP A 190 10.48 27.82 -12.35
C ASP A 190 11.37 27.36 -13.53
N VAL A 191 11.35 26.06 -13.87
CA VAL A 191 12.06 25.43 -14.99
C VAL A 191 11.07 24.87 -15.99
#